data_938782989dd50d1ac8efff2333ac90b3
#
_entry.id   938782989dd50d1ac8efff2333ac90b3
#
_cell.length_a   1.000
_cell.length_b   1.000
_cell.length_c   1.000
_cell.angle_alpha   90.00
_cell.angle_beta   90.00
_cell.angle_gamma   90.00
#
_symmetry.space_group_name_H-M   'P 1'
#
loop_
_entity.id
_entity.type
_entity.pdbx_description
1 polymer ?
#
loop_
_entity_poly.entity_id
_entity_poly.type
_entity_poly.pdbx_seq_one_letter_code
_entity_poly.pdbx_strand_id
1 'polypeptide(L)'
;MRCNTTVFGLAIAVAFVAGVVVSPWASRAITDAHAEAAPLAPAMIDLMALKHGDLPTTGNPEMNAKGLVVTDNATIGIQSGNVAKHKHPMTDEIQYIIEGSGAMWLGGERKEFKPGTLIIIPKGTA
;
A
#
# COMPACT_ATOMS: atom_id res chain seq x y z
N MET A 1 49.46 -21.11 14.58
CA MET A 1 48.31 -20.48 15.20
C MET A 1 47.06 -21.30 14.85
N ARG A 2 46.53 -22.07 15.80
CA ARG A 2 45.29 -22.83 15.61
C ARG A 2 44.14 -21.93 16.02
N CYS A 3 43.39 -21.46 15.07
CA CYS A 3 42.18 -20.67 15.30
C CYS A 3 41.10 -21.61 15.89
N ASN A 4 40.61 -21.28 17.08
CA ASN A 4 39.60 -22.07 17.81
C ASN A 4 38.23 -21.93 17.12
N THR A 5 37.98 -22.74 16.14
CA THR A 5 36.70 -22.81 15.38
C THR A 5 35.52 -23.24 16.27
N THR A 6 35.79 -23.88 17.41
CA THR A 6 34.77 -24.40 18.35
C THR A 6 34.06 -23.29 19.14
N VAL A 7 34.77 -22.18 19.44
CA VAL A 7 34.16 -21.05 20.20
C VAL A 7 33.22 -20.24 19.31
N PHE A 8 33.52 -20.13 18.02
CA PHE A 8 32.65 -19.40 17.07
C PHE A 8 31.34 -20.12 16.80
N GLY A 9 31.38 -21.45 16.69
CA GLY A 9 30.18 -22.26 16.51
C GLY A 9 29.19 -22.19 17.68
N LEU A 10 29.73 -22.15 18.91
CA LEU A 10 28.89 -22.06 20.12
C LEU A 10 28.22 -20.69 20.27
N ALA A 11 28.92 -19.61 19.91
CA ALA A 11 28.36 -18.25 19.97
C ALA A 11 27.21 -18.05 18.97
N ILE A 12 27.32 -18.63 17.77
CA ILE A 12 26.26 -18.56 16.76
C ILE A 12 25.05 -19.40 17.18
N ALA A 13 25.25 -20.58 17.76
CA ALA A 13 24.16 -21.42 18.23
C ALA A 13 23.38 -20.77 19.39
N VAL A 14 24.09 -20.12 20.33
CA VAL A 14 23.43 -19.39 21.45
C VAL A 14 22.66 -18.19 20.95
N ALA A 15 23.17 -17.44 19.97
CA ALA A 15 22.45 -16.30 19.38
C ALA A 15 21.17 -16.75 18.65
N PHE A 16 21.22 -17.92 17.97
CA PHE A 16 20.07 -18.46 17.27
C PHE A 16 18.99 -18.97 18.23
N VAL A 17 19.38 -19.65 19.32
CA VAL A 17 18.44 -20.12 20.34
C VAL A 17 17.83 -18.95 21.11
N ALA A 18 18.60 -17.91 21.45
CA ALA A 18 18.07 -16.71 22.08
C ALA A 18 17.09 -15.97 21.14
N GLY A 19 17.38 -15.89 19.84
CA GLY A 19 16.49 -15.29 18.83
C GLY A 19 15.14 -16.01 18.71
N VAL A 20 15.14 -17.34 18.79
CA VAL A 20 13.91 -18.14 18.71
C VAL A 20 13.08 -18.02 19.99
N VAL A 21 13.70 -17.90 21.17
CA VAL A 21 12.98 -17.77 22.45
C VAL A 21 12.35 -16.39 22.64
N VAL A 22 12.94 -15.33 22.10
CA VAL A 22 12.36 -13.97 22.15
C VAL A 22 11.40 -13.65 21.00
N SER A 23 11.33 -14.52 19.98
CA SER A 23 10.44 -14.36 18.83
C SER A 23 8.94 -14.15 19.19
N PRO A 24 8.35 -14.85 20.18
CA PRO A 24 6.97 -14.59 20.59
C PRO A 24 6.75 -13.19 21.17
N TRP A 25 7.76 -12.65 21.84
CA TRP A 25 7.70 -11.29 22.41
C TRP A 25 7.91 -10.21 21.35
N ALA A 26 8.82 -10.44 20.42
CA ALA A 26 9.03 -9.56 19.29
C ALA A 26 7.82 -9.54 18.34
N SER A 27 7.17 -10.69 18.12
CA SER A 27 5.95 -10.77 17.31
C SER A 27 4.78 -10.02 17.96
N ARG A 28 4.64 -10.04 19.28
CA ARG A 28 3.62 -9.24 19.99
C ARG A 28 3.91 -7.74 19.90
N ALA A 29 5.17 -7.33 20.06
CA ALA A 29 5.53 -5.92 19.92
C ALA A 29 5.30 -5.36 18.50
N ILE A 30 5.37 -6.22 17.48
CA ILE A 30 5.09 -5.82 16.08
C ILE A 30 3.58 -5.78 15.79
N THR A 31 2.79 -6.66 16.42
CA THR A 31 1.33 -6.65 16.26
C THR A 31 0.65 -5.50 17.01
N ASP A 32 1.26 -5.01 18.09
CA ASP A 32 0.74 -3.87 18.86
C ASP A 32 1.21 -2.49 18.30
N ALA A 33 2.13 -2.49 17.35
CA ALA A 33 2.57 -1.28 16.64
C ALA A 33 1.71 -0.96 15.41
N HIS A 34 0.40 -1.16 15.48
CA HIS A 34 -0.50 -0.40 14.63
C HIS A 34 -0.41 1.05 15.12
N ALA A 35 0.34 1.87 14.41
CA ALA A 35 0.28 3.30 14.61
C ALA A 35 -1.19 3.68 14.40
N GLU A 36 -1.89 4.00 15.48
CA GLU A 36 -3.26 4.51 15.42
C GLU A 36 -3.27 5.67 14.43
N ALA A 37 -4.11 5.57 13.41
CA ALA A 37 -4.19 6.63 12.41
C ALA A 37 -4.54 7.93 13.14
N ALA A 38 -3.85 9.02 12.80
CA ALA A 38 -4.11 10.31 13.41
C ALA A 38 -5.60 10.67 13.26
N PRO A 39 -6.24 11.24 14.29
CA PRO A 39 -7.65 11.63 14.19
C PRO A 39 -7.87 12.55 13.01
N LEU A 40 -8.96 12.34 12.27
CA LEU A 40 -9.30 13.16 11.12
C LEU A 40 -9.64 14.58 11.57
N ALA A 41 -9.04 15.56 10.91
CA ALA A 41 -9.39 16.96 11.06
C ALA A 41 -10.38 17.40 9.95
N PRO A 42 -11.32 18.31 10.22
CA PRO A 42 -12.18 18.87 9.19
C PRO A 42 -11.32 19.53 8.09
N ALA A 43 -11.58 19.18 6.82
CA ALA A 43 -10.87 19.72 5.67
C ALA A 43 -11.76 19.78 4.44
N MET A 44 -11.51 20.73 3.56
CA MET A 44 -12.04 20.79 2.20
C MET A 44 -10.88 20.75 1.22
N ILE A 45 -10.93 19.84 0.26
CA ILE A 45 -9.87 19.66 -0.73
C ILE A 45 -10.50 19.80 -2.11
N ASP A 46 -10.03 20.78 -2.89
CA ASP A 46 -10.42 20.91 -4.29
C ASP A 46 -9.59 19.92 -5.14
N LEU A 47 -10.22 18.82 -5.49
CA LEU A 47 -9.56 17.76 -6.28
C LEU A 47 -9.27 18.21 -7.72
N MET A 48 -10.05 19.16 -8.26
CA MET A 48 -9.86 19.67 -9.60
C MET A 48 -8.66 20.61 -9.72
N ALA A 49 -8.22 21.19 -8.60
CA ALA A 49 -7.02 22.00 -8.54
C ALA A 49 -5.73 21.19 -8.57
N LEU A 50 -5.77 19.91 -8.19
CA LEU A 50 -4.61 19.02 -8.16
C LEU A 50 -4.24 18.53 -9.57
N LYS A 51 -3.03 18.83 -10.03
CA LYS A 51 -2.53 18.41 -11.34
C LYS A 51 -1.56 17.22 -11.19
N HIS A 52 -1.35 16.48 -12.26
CA HIS A 52 -0.43 15.35 -12.28
C HIS A 52 0.94 15.67 -11.66
N GLY A 53 1.54 16.81 -12.02
CA GLY A 53 2.84 17.23 -11.52
C GLY A 53 2.85 17.66 -10.05
N ASP A 54 1.71 17.89 -9.43
CA ASP A 54 1.58 18.25 -8.00
C ASP A 54 1.53 17.00 -7.10
N LEU A 55 1.33 15.83 -7.71
CA LEU A 55 1.24 14.58 -6.98
C LEU A 55 2.62 13.91 -6.87
N PRO A 56 2.95 13.34 -5.71
CA PRO A 56 4.18 12.57 -5.54
C PRO A 56 4.29 11.43 -6.54
N THR A 57 5.50 11.19 -7.03
CA THR A 57 5.81 10.01 -7.85
C THR A 57 5.65 8.73 -7.03
N THR A 58 5.23 7.66 -7.68
CA THR A 58 5.15 6.33 -7.08
C THR A 58 6.29 5.43 -7.55
N GLY A 59 6.31 4.16 -7.12
CA GLY A 59 7.21 3.16 -7.69
C GLY A 59 6.93 2.81 -9.16
N ASN A 60 5.75 3.20 -9.67
CA ASN A 60 5.41 3.12 -11.09
C ASN A 60 5.72 4.47 -11.76
N PRO A 61 6.65 4.54 -12.74
CA PRO A 61 7.06 5.79 -13.36
C PRO A 61 5.93 6.47 -14.17
N GLU A 62 4.88 5.73 -14.51
CA GLU A 62 3.72 6.26 -15.25
C GLU A 62 2.59 6.75 -14.33
N MET A 63 2.77 6.70 -12.98
CA MET A 63 1.72 7.03 -12.04
C MET A 63 2.21 7.92 -10.91
N ASN A 64 1.51 8.99 -10.66
CA ASN A 64 1.64 9.84 -9.47
C ASN A 64 0.42 9.65 -8.58
N ALA A 65 0.60 9.63 -7.26
CA ALA A 65 -0.50 9.44 -6.32
C ALA A 65 -0.25 10.15 -4.99
N LYS A 66 -1.34 10.51 -4.31
CA LYS A 66 -1.32 11.11 -2.98
C LYS A 66 -2.49 10.57 -2.14
N GLY A 67 -2.20 10.09 -0.95
CA GLY A 67 -3.22 9.82 0.06
C GLY A 67 -3.79 11.14 0.58
N LEU A 68 -5.11 11.25 0.63
CA LEU A 68 -5.82 12.43 1.12
C LEU A 68 -6.42 12.19 2.51
N VAL A 69 -6.93 10.98 2.73
CA VAL A 69 -7.49 10.53 4.01
C VAL A 69 -6.99 9.12 4.28
N VAL A 70 -6.47 8.88 5.46
CA VAL A 70 -6.03 7.55 5.90
C VAL A 70 -6.64 7.29 7.28
N THR A 71 -7.36 6.18 7.39
CA THR A 71 -7.94 5.67 8.64
C THR A 71 -7.61 4.19 8.79
N ASP A 72 -7.95 3.59 9.91
CA ASP A 72 -7.75 2.15 10.15
C ASP A 72 -8.56 1.27 9.17
N ASN A 73 -9.65 1.81 8.62
CA ASN A 73 -10.61 1.05 7.81
C ASN A 73 -10.63 1.45 6.32
N ALA A 74 -10.11 2.62 5.98
CA ALA A 74 -10.18 3.14 4.62
C ALA A 74 -9.05 4.13 4.30
N THR A 75 -8.66 4.15 3.03
CA THR A 75 -7.80 5.18 2.47
C THR A 75 -8.51 5.81 1.28
N ILE A 76 -8.57 7.14 1.26
CA ILE A 76 -9.02 7.92 0.10
C ILE A 76 -7.78 8.60 -0.48
N GLY A 77 -7.53 8.42 -1.75
CA GLY A 77 -6.42 9.01 -2.46
C GLY A 77 -6.82 9.58 -3.82
N ILE A 78 -5.94 10.38 -4.38
CA ILE A 78 -5.99 10.79 -5.77
C ILE A 78 -4.78 10.20 -6.49
N GLN A 79 -5.01 9.72 -7.71
CA GLN A 79 -3.96 9.19 -8.57
C GLN A 79 -4.12 9.72 -10.00
N SER A 80 -3.02 9.83 -10.72
CA SER A 80 -2.99 10.28 -12.10
C SER A 80 -1.92 9.51 -12.87
N GLY A 81 -2.29 8.99 -14.03
CA GLY A 81 -1.39 8.20 -14.89
C GLY A 81 -1.90 6.79 -15.17
N ASN A 82 -1.02 5.94 -15.67
CA ASN A 82 -1.33 4.58 -16.06
C ASN A 82 -0.92 3.56 -14.99
N VAL A 83 -1.76 2.58 -14.78
CA VAL A 83 -1.53 1.51 -13.82
C VAL A 83 -1.50 0.16 -14.56
N ALA A 84 -0.44 -0.61 -14.35
CA ALA A 84 -0.38 -1.98 -14.86
C ALA A 84 -1.49 -2.84 -14.25
N LYS A 85 -1.94 -3.85 -14.98
CA LYS A 85 -2.94 -4.79 -14.49
C LYS A 85 -2.47 -5.43 -13.18
N HIS A 86 -3.29 -5.30 -12.13
CA HIS A 86 -3.03 -5.82 -10.79
C HIS A 86 -4.35 -6.20 -10.09
N LYS A 87 -4.28 -6.65 -8.86
CA LYS A 87 -5.43 -6.91 -8.00
C LYS A 87 -5.12 -6.60 -6.55
N HIS A 88 -6.14 -6.22 -5.80
CA HIS A 88 -6.08 -6.06 -4.34
C HIS A 88 -6.72 -7.29 -3.66
N PRO A 89 -5.94 -8.22 -3.09
CA PRO A 89 -6.50 -9.47 -2.58
C PRO A 89 -7.35 -9.30 -1.32
N MET A 90 -7.10 -8.21 -0.54
CA MET A 90 -7.69 -8.02 0.79
C MET A 90 -8.62 -6.80 0.91
N THR A 91 -8.64 -5.92 -0.10
CA THR A 91 -9.40 -4.66 -0.04
C THR A 91 -10.27 -4.50 -1.27
N ASP A 92 -11.48 -3.99 -1.06
CA ASP A 92 -12.31 -3.46 -2.15
C ASP A 92 -11.77 -2.09 -2.56
N GLU A 93 -11.94 -1.73 -3.83
CA GLU A 93 -11.54 -0.44 -4.35
C GLU A 93 -12.72 0.23 -5.05
N ILE A 94 -12.88 1.53 -4.83
CA ILE A 94 -13.85 2.37 -5.54
C ILE A 94 -13.06 3.49 -6.19
N GLN A 95 -13.20 3.63 -7.50
CA GLN A 95 -12.59 4.71 -8.27
C GLN A 95 -13.66 5.63 -8.85
N TYR A 96 -13.46 6.92 -8.72
CA TYR A 96 -14.26 7.92 -9.40
C TYR A 96 -13.37 8.72 -10.35
N ILE A 97 -13.73 8.70 -11.63
CA ILE A 97 -12.96 9.39 -12.68
C ILE A 97 -13.33 10.86 -12.71
N ILE A 98 -12.37 11.70 -12.30
CA ILE A 98 -12.53 13.15 -12.26
C ILE A 98 -12.20 13.75 -13.62
N GLU A 99 -11.10 13.32 -14.24
CA GLU A 99 -10.54 13.88 -15.47
C GLU A 99 -9.94 12.77 -16.33
N GLY A 100 -9.88 12.99 -17.64
CA GLY A 100 -9.32 12.04 -18.59
C GLY A 100 -10.29 10.93 -18.98
N SER A 101 -9.89 10.15 -19.96
CA SER A 101 -10.62 8.97 -20.42
C SER A 101 -9.65 7.87 -20.79
N GLY A 102 -10.10 6.63 -20.76
CA GLY A 102 -9.26 5.49 -21.05
C GLY A 102 -10.04 4.19 -21.00
N ALA A 103 -9.31 3.10 -20.79
CA ALA A 103 -9.91 1.80 -20.61
C ALA A 103 -9.14 1.00 -19.56
N MET A 104 -9.83 0.14 -18.86
CA MET A 104 -9.27 -0.78 -17.88
C MET A 104 -9.82 -2.19 -18.07
N TRP A 105 -9.11 -3.15 -17.55
CA TRP A 105 -9.61 -4.51 -17.40
C TRP A 105 -10.33 -4.63 -16.06
N LEU A 106 -11.56 -5.12 -16.06
CA LEU A 106 -12.38 -5.32 -14.88
C LEU A 106 -13.00 -6.73 -14.91
N GLY A 107 -12.48 -7.61 -14.08
CA GLY A 107 -12.94 -9.00 -14.02
C GLY A 107 -12.76 -9.78 -15.33
N GLY A 108 -11.72 -9.48 -16.13
CA GLY A 108 -11.45 -10.13 -17.41
C GLY A 108 -12.05 -9.43 -18.63
N GLU A 109 -12.88 -8.43 -18.45
CA GLU A 109 -13.45 -7.62 -19.52
C GLU A 109 -12.76 -6.26 -19.63
N ARG A 110 -12.49 -5.81 -20.86
CA ARG A 110 -12.01 -4.45 -21.13
C ARG A 110 -13.19 -3.49 -21.16
N LYS A 111 -13.17 -2.49 -20.28
CA LYS A 111 -14.22 -1.48 -20.18
C LYS A 111 -13.62 -0.08 -20.33
N GLU A 112 -14.34 0.78 -21.06
CA GLU A 112 -13.95 2.17 -21.24
C GLU A 112 -14.55 3.03 -20.13
N PHE A 113 -13.83 4.09 -19.78
CA PHE A 113 -14.27 5.07 -18.78
C PHE A 113 -14.02 6.49 -19.26
N LYS A 114 -14.77 7.43 -18.68
CA LYS A 114 -14.70 8.88 -18.94
C LYS A 114 -14.97 9.62 -17.64
N PRO A 115 -14.78 10.95 -17.59
CA PRO A 115 -15.13 11.73 -16.40
C PRO A 115 -16.57 11.49 -15.93
N GLY A 116 -16.77 11.36 -14.63
CA GLY A 116 -18.05 11.01 -14.02
C GLY A 116 -18.32 9.51 -13.91
N THR A 117 -17.42 8.63 -14.37
CA THR A 117 -17.57 7.18 -14.20
C THR A 117 -17.19 6.79 -12.77
N LEU A 118 -18.07 6.04 -12.11
CA LEU A 118 -17.78 5.33 -10.84
C LEU A 118 -17.47 3.87 -11.15
N ILE A 119 -16.36 3.37 -10.67
CA ILE A 119 -15.89 2.01 -10.86
C ILE A 119 -15.82 1.33 -9.50
N ILE A 120 -16.42 0.16 -9.37
CA ILE A 120 -16.39 -0.66 -8.16
C ILE A 120 -15.59 -1.92 -8.46
N ILE A 121 -14.53 -2.14 -7.72
CA ILE A 121 -13.57 -3.23 -7.89
C ILE A 121 -13.54 -4.05 -6.60
N PRO A 122 -14.30 -5.13 -6.50
CA PRO A 122 -14.26 -6.01 -5.34
C PRO A 122 -12.86 -6.63 -5.16
N LYS A 123 -12.47 -6.87 -3.94
CA LYS A 123 -11.22 -7.57 -3.59
C LYS A 123 -11.03 -8.85 -4.42
N GLY A 124 -9.81 -9.09 -4.86
CA GLY A 124 -9.47 -10.24 -5.70
C GLY A 124 -9.80 -10.07 -7.19
N THR A 125 -10.53 -9.02 -7.58
CA THR A 125 -10.76 -8.67 -9.00
C THR A 125 -9.48 -8.11 -9.64
N ALA A 126 -9.17 -8.49 -10.87
CA ALA A 126 -8.01 -8.02 -11.65
C ALA A 126 -8.48 -7.28 -12.92
#